data_c3e3f31100f334ef9f56808b0c981bd8
#
_entry.id   c3e3f31100f334ef9f56808b0c981bd8
#
_cell.length_a   1.000
_cell.length_b   1.000
_cell.length_c   1.000
_cell.angle_alpha   90.00
_cell.angle_beta   90.00
_cell.angle_gamma   90.00
#
_symmetry.space_group_name_H-M   'P 1'
#
loop_
_entity.id
_entity.type
_entity.pdbx_description
1 polymer ?
#
loop_
_entity_poly.entity_id
_entity_poly.type
_entity_poly.pdbx_seq_one_letter_code
_entity_poly.pdbx_strand_id
1 'polypeptide(L)'
;MDEPRELRGAEGVDLGYATDFHILLRAIDEAMPDDAILWLEGSAIAPAVRGFLRRQGEAESNAIFCLPLADGALRELRTIAEDHLRFEVASHLAVYRGDETLVWAHDAGDGIVTLATSLPDETIERFREALGRTLRRPKRRMWLWSRPRDD
;
A
#
# COMPACT_ATOMS: atom_id res chain seq x y z
N MET A 1 3.93 -2.33 -18.76
CA MET A 1 3.52 -3.07 -17.54
C MET A 1 2.11 -2.66 -17.21
N ASP A 2 1.23 -3.62 -17.07
CA ASP A 2 -0.18 -3.33 -16.81
C ASP A 2 -0.40 -2.93 -15.35
N GLU A 3 -1.41 -2.08 -15.14
CA GLU A 3 -1.84 -1.71 -13.81
C GLU A 3 -2.22 -2.96 -13.01
N PRO A 4 -1.79 -3.07 -11.74
CA PRO A 4 -2.18 -4.18 -10.89
C PRO A 4 -3.70 -4.27 -10.74
N ARG A 5 -4.22 -5.48 -10.78
CA ARG A 5 -5.64 -5.72 -10.67
C ARG A 5 -6.07 -5.67 -9.20
N GLU A 6 -7.18 -4.99 -8.94
CA GLU A 6 -7.80 -4.97 -7.62
C GLU A 6 -8.16 -6.37 -7.15
N LEU A 7 -7.89 -6.64 -5.88
CA LEU A 7 -8.32 -7.87 -5.21
C LEU A 7 -9.79 -7.75 -4.83
N ARG A 8 -10.61 -8.70 -5.27
CA ARG A 8 -12.06 -8.68 -5.05
C ARG A 8 -12.57 -9.99 -4.47
N GLY A 9 -13.55 -9.90 -3.58
CA GLY A 9 -14.25 -11.04 -3.01
C GLY A 9 -13.29 -12.00 -2.32
N ALA A 10 -13.36 -13.28 -2.66
CA ALA A 10 -12.55 -14.34 -2.06
C ALA A 10 -11.05 -14.25 -2.39
N GLU A 11 -10.65 -13.40 -3.33
CA GLU A 11 -9.25 -13.20 -3.68
C GLU A 11 -8.48 -12.39 -2.62
N GLY A 12 -9.19 -11.64 -1.79
CA GLY A 12 -8.58 -10.71 -0.84
C GLY A 12 -9.12 -10.82 0.57
N VAL A 13 -8.25 -10.48 1.51
CA VAL A 13 -8.60 -10.30 2.93
C VAL A 13 -8.45 -8.84 3.26
N ASP A 14 -9.54 -8.19 3.65
CA ASP A 14 -9.53 -6.80 4.09
C ASP A 14 -9.02 -6.71 5.52
N LEU A 15 -7.94 -5.97 5.72
CA LEU A 15 -7.35 -5.79 7.05
C LEU A 15 -7.92 -4.58 7.79
N GLY A 16 -8.55 -3.65 7.09
CA GLY A 16 -9.04 -2.40 7.63
C GLY A 16 -8.31 -1.20 7.05
N TYR A 17 -8.57 -0.02 7.60
CA TYR A 17 -7.97 1.23 7.13
C TYR A 17 -6.59 1.41 7.73
N ALA A 18 -5.57 1.56 6.89
CA ALA A 18 -4.26 2.01 7.34
C ALA A 18 -4.32 3.52 7.61
N THR A 19 -3.86 3.95 8.77
CA THR A 19 -3.86 5.36 9.18
C THR A 19 -2.46 5.98 9.14
N ASP A 20 -1.43 5.17 8.95
CA ASP A 20 -0.04 5.61 8.86
C ASP A 20 0.61 5.00 7.62
N PHE A 21 0.83 5.85 6.63
CA PHE A 21 1.43 5.44 5.36
C PHE A 21 2.85 4.89 5.53
N HIS A 22 3.64 5.47 6.44
CA HIS A 22 5.03 5.02 6.65
C HIS A 22 5.08 3.62 7.26
N ILE A 23 4.15 3.32 8.15
CA ILE A 23 4.03 1.97 8.73
C ILE A 23 3.54 0.97 7.67
N LEU A 24 2.66 1.40 6.77
CA LEU A 24 2.25 0.55 5.64
C LEU A 24 3.45 0.19 4.75
N LEU A 25 4.30 1.15 4.40
CA LEU A 25 5.52 0.87 3.64
C LEU A 25 6.46 -0.09 4.39
N ARG A 26 6.59 0.08 5.70
CA ARG A 26 7.40 -0.82 6.54
C ARG A 26 6.84 -2.24 6.55
N ALA A 27 5.53 -2.38 6.68
CA ALA A 27 4.88 -3.68 6.65
C ALA A 27 5.12 -4.40 5.31
N ILE A 28 5.05 -3.68 4.20
CA ILE A 28 5.35 -4.22 2.88
C ILE A 28 6.81 -4.69 2.81
N ASP A 29 7.74 -3.87 3.29
CA ASP A 29 9.17 -4.18 3.29
C ASP A 29 9.48 -5.44 4.11
N GLU A 30 8.84 -5.60 5.25
CA GLU A 30 9.07 -6.73 6.15
C GLU A 30 8.39 -8.03 5.76
N ALA A 31 7.23 -7.95 5.09
CA ALA A 31 6.39 -9.11 4.88
C ALA A 31 6.26 -9.59 3.43
N MET A 32 6.51 -8.73 2.45
CA MET A 32 6.37 -9.10 1.05
C MET A 32 7.64 -9.75 0.50
N PRO A 33 7.50 -10.68 -0.48
CA PRO A 33 8.65 -11.35 -1.07
C PRO A 33 9.53 -10.40 -1.87
N ASP A 34 10.84 -10.67 -1.90
CA ASP A 34 11.83 -9.84 -2.59
C ASP A 34 11.63 -9.79 -4.11
N ASP A 35 10.99 -10.81 -4.68
CA ASP A 35 10.71 -10.85 -6.12
C ASP A 35 9.43 -10.12 -6.52
N ALA A 36 8.77 -9.48 -5.57
CA ALA A 36 7.59 -8.66 -5.84
C ALA A 36 7.98 -7.24 -6.27
N ILE A 37 7.01 -6.54 -6.82
CA ILE A 37 7.16 -5.18 -7.32
C ILE A 37 6.13 -4.29 -6.63
N LEU A 38 6.58 -3.14 -6.15
CA LEU A 38 5.73 -2.10 -5.60
C LEU A 38 5.29 -1.17 -6.73
N TRP A 39 4.00 -1.04 -6.92
CA TRP A 39 3.39 -0.10 -7.86
C TRP A 39 2.87 1.11 -7.10
N LEU A 40 3.24 2.30 -7.55
CA LEU A 40 2.87 3.56 -6.92
C LEU A 40 2.22 4.49 -7.94
N GLU A 41 1.13 5.11 -7.56
CA GLU A 41 0.47 6.13 -8.36
C GLU A 41 0.19 7.35 -7.49
N GLY A 42 0.49 8.53 -8.01
CA GLY A 42 0.18 9.79 -7.34
C GLY A 42 0.30 10.99 -8.25
N SER A 43 -0.54 12.00 -8.02
CA SER A 43 -0.56 13.24 -8.78
C SER A 43 0.35 14.32 -8.21
N ALA A 44 0.84 14.16 -6.98
CA ALA A 44 1.61 15.18 -6.26
C ALA A 44 2.93 14.63 -5.70
N ILE A 45 3.53 13.66 -6.38
CA ILE A 45 4.78 13.02 -5.94
C ILE A 45 5.90 14.05 -5.89
N ALA A 46 6.58 14.17 -4.75
CA ALA A 46 7.66 15.12 -4.55
C ALA A 46 8.85 14.84 -5.48
N PRO A 47 9.57 15.89 -5.94
CA PRO A 47 10.72 15.70 -6.84
C PRO A 47 11.79 14.75 -6.31
N ALA A 48 12.07 14.74 -5.01
CA ALA A 48 13.05 13.83 -4.41
C ALA A 48 12.60 12.38 -4.50
N VAL A 49 11.33 12.12 -4.26
CA VAL A 49 10.72 10.79 -4.39
C VAL A 49 10.71 10.35 -5.84
N ARG A 50 10.27 11.22 -6.73
CA ARG A 50 10.23 10.94 -8.17
C ARG A 50 11.62 10.63 -8.73
N GLY A 51 12.62 11.42 -8.34
CA GLY A 51 14.00 11.20 -8.74
C GLY A 51 14.54 9.84 -8.30
N PHE A 52 14.26 9.46 -7.06
CA PHE A 52 14.62 8.15 -6.54
C PHE A 52 13.94 7.02 -7.33
N LEU A 53 12.62 7.12 -7.53
CA LEU A 53 11.85 6.09 -8.24
C LEU A 53 12.30 5.93 -9.70
N ARG A 54 12.71 7.01 -10.35
CA ARG A 54 13.26 6.94 -11.71
C ARG A 54 14.62 6.26 -11.79
N ARG A 55 15.44 6.43 -10.76
CA ARG A 55 16.78 5.80 -10.72
C ARG A 55 16.72 4.34 -10.34
N GLN A 56 15.85 3.97 -9.40
CA GLN A 56 15.82 2.63 -8.81
C GLN A 56 14.73 1.73 -9.38
N GLY A 57 13.74 2.32 -10.04
CA GLY A 57 12.61 1.60 -10.59
C GLY A 57 12.36 1.98 -12.05
N GLU A 58 11.12 1.78 -12.47
CA GLU A 58 10.63 2.16 -13.79
C GLU A 58 9.50 3.18 -13.65
N ALA A 59 9.57 4.23 -14.48
CA ALA A 59 8.50 5.21 -14.58
C ALA A 59 7.67 4.93 -15.83
N GLU A 60 6.38 4.66 -15.68
CA GLU A 60 5.47 4.55 -16.81
C GLU A 60 4.95 5.91 -17.25
N SER A 61 4.90 6.85 -16.31
CA SER A 61 4.52 8.24 -16.53
C SER A 61 5.08 9.10 -15.41
N ASN A 62 4.71 10.38 -15.36
CA ASN A 62 5.04 11.25 -14.23
C ASN A 62 4.26 10.92 -12.96
N ALA A 63 3.26 10.06 -13.04
CA ALA A 63 2.35 9.72 -11.95
C ALA A 63 2.43 8.26 -11.53
N ILE A 64 3.02 7.38 -12.35
CA ILE A 64 3.03 5.93 -12.12
C ILE A 64 4.46 5.40 -12.15
N PHE A 65 4.82 4.70 -11.07
CA PHE A 65 6.17 4.16 -10.89
C PHE A 65 6.10 2.73 -10.38
N CYS A 66 7.08 1.92 -10.79
CA CYS A 66 7.25 0.54 -10.33
C CYS A 66 8.62 0.40 -9.69
N LEU A 67 8.67 -0.12 -8.46
CA LEU A 67 9.90 -0.31 -7.70
C LEU A 67 10.04 -1.78 -7.32
N PRO A 68 11.06 -2.50 -7.85
CA PRO A 68 11.35 -3.84 -7.36
C PRO A 68 11.69 -3.83 -5.87
N LEU A 69 11.18 -4.80 -5.13
CA LEU A 69 11.41 -4.89 -3.68
C LEU A 69 12.79 -5.49 -3.33
N ALA A 70 13.49 -6.01 -4.31
CA ALA A 70 14.83 -6.56 -4.14
C ALA A 70 15.84 -5.47 -3.75
N ASP A 71 16.96 -5.89 -3.12
CA ASP A 71 18.13 -5.05 -2.84
C ASP A 71 17.88 -3.86 -1.90
N GLY A 72 16.85 -3.92 -1.08
CA GLY A 72 16.59 -2.89 -0.08
C GLY A 72 16.09 -1.56 -0.64
N ALA A 73 15.61 -1.52 -1.89
CA ALA A 73 15.13 -0.31 -2.53
C ALA A 73 13.95 0.33 -1.76
N LEU A 74 13.06 -0.49 -1.22
CA LEU A 74 11.94 0.04 -0.42
C LEU A 74 12.40 0.67 0.88
N ARG A 75 13.45 0.14 1.49
CA ARG A 75 14.04 0.74 2.70
C ARG A 75 14.56 2.15 2.42
N GLU A 76 15.23 2.34 1.29
CA GLU A 76 15.70 3.66 0.87
C GLU A 76 14.53 4.61 0.60
N LEU A 77 13.49 4.12 -0.08
CA LEU A 77 12.27 4.91 -0.28
C LEU A 77 11.64 5.34 1.05
N ARG A 78 11.59 4.45 2.01
CA ARG A 78 11.06 4.76 3.35
C ARG A 78 11.83 5.89 4.03
N THR A 79 13.15 5.89 3.92
CA THR A 79 14.00 6.94 4.45
C THR A 79 13.67 8.29 3.82
N ILE A 80 13.54 8.34 2.50
CA ILE A 80 13.15 9.55 1.78
C ILE A 80 11.75 9.99 2.18
N ALA A 81 10.82 9.03 2.29
CA ALA A 81 9.43 9.29 2.61
C ALA A 81 9.20 9.90 4.00
N GLU A 82 10.13 9.72 4.94
CA GLU A 82 10.02 10.29 6.29
C GLU A 82 9.90 11.82 6.28
N ASP A 83 10.47 12.47 5.28
CA ASP A 83 10.45 13.93 5.13
C ASP A 83 9.27 14.45 4.32
N HIS A 84 8.34 13.57 3.91
CA HIS A 84 7.24 13.91 3.03
C HIS A 84 5.89 13.46 3.58
N LEU A 85 4.85 14.17 3.16
CA LEU A 85 3.48 13.75 3.41
C LEU A 85 3.14 12.54 2.51
N ARG A 86 2.18 11.73 2.92
CA ARG A 86 1.83 10.50 2.18
C ARG A 86 1.55 10.72 0.70
N PHE A 87 0.78 11.75 0.34
CA PHE A 87 0.43 12.03 -1.06
C PHE A 87 1.61 12.56 -1.88
N GLU A 88 2.68 13.01 -1.24
CA GLU A 88 3.94 13.36 -1.89
C GLU A 88 4.77 12.13 -2.24
N VAL A 89 4.39 10.97 -1.73
CA VAL A 89 5.00 9.67 -2.06
C VAL A 89 4.09 8.86 -2.98
N ALA A 90 2.84 8.69 -2.62
CA ALA A 90 1.84 8.04 -3.46
C ALA A 90 0.43 8.29 -2.92
N SER A 91 -0.56 8.30 -3.82
CA SER A 91 -1.97 8.28 -3.45
C SER A 91 -2.52 6.86 -3.40
N HIS A 92 -2.05 6.01 -4.30
CA HIS A 92 -2.43 4.61 -4.38
C HIS A 92 -1.19 3.74 -4.47
N LEU A 93 -1.23 2.56 -3.87
CA LEU A 93 -0.17 1.60 -4.02
C LEU A 93 -0.72 0.18 -4.15
N ALA A 94 0.09 -0.66 -4.77
CA ALA A 94 -0.15 -2.09 -4.82
C ALA A 94 1.19 -2.82 -4.82
N VAL A 95 1.18 -4.07 -4.43
CA VAL A 95 2.33 -4.97 -4.59
C VAL A 95 1.86 -6.12 -5.45
N TYR A 96 2.64 -6.47 -6.45
CA TYR A 96 2.32 -7.58 -7.34
C TYR A 96 3.54 -8.43 -7.64
N ARG A 97 3.28 -9.65 -8.07
CA ARG A 97 4.29 -10.60 -8.51
C ARG A 97 3.74 -11.34 -9.74
N GLY A 98 4.37 -11.14 -10.90
CA GLY A 98 3.80 -11.62 -12.17
C GLY A 98 2.45 -10.98 -12.42
N ASP A 99 1.42 -11.77 -12.63
CA ASP A 99 0.05 -11.30 -12.86
C ASP A 99 -0.79 -11.21 -11.58
N GLU A 100 -0.19 -11.53 -10.45
CA GLU A 100 -0.90 -11.63 -9.17
C GLU A 100 -0.68 -10.40 -8.31
N THR A 101 -1.76 -9.74 -7.91
CA THR A 101 -1.74 -8.69 -6.90
C THR A 101 -1.65 -9.32 -5.51
N LEU A 102 -0.68 -8.88 -4.73
CA LEU A 102 -0.45 -9.36 -3.36
C LEU A 102 -0.97 -8.39 -2.31
N VAL A 103 -0.85 -7.09 -2.56
CA VAL A 103 -1.36 -6.01 -1.70
C VAL A 103 -2.10 -5.01 -2.57
N TRP A 104 -3.25 -4.59 -2.11
CA TRP A 104 -4.01 -3.50 -2.73
C TRP A 104 -4.35 -2.45 -1.69
N ALA A 105 -3.92 -1.22 -1.91
CA ALA A 105 -4.17 -0.09 -1.01
C ALA A 105 -4.52 1.15 -1.84
N HIS A 106 -5.76 1.18 -2.33
CA HIS A 106 -6.32 2.35 -2.98
C HIS A 106 -6.53 3.43 -1.91
N ASP A 107 -6.17 4.68 -2.18
CA ASP A 107 -6.08 5.74 -1.18
C ASP A 107 -5.17 5.35 -0.01
N ALA A 108 -3.94 5.02 -0.34
CA ALA A 108 -2.93 4.56 0.62
C ALA A 108 -2.79 5.52 1.80
N GLY A 109 -2.97 5.00 3.02
CA GLY A 109 -2.97 5.78 4.25
C GLY A 109 -4.35 6.27 4.69
N ASP A 110 -5.40 6.07 3.89
CA ASP A 110 -6.78 6.42 4.23
C ASP A 110 -7.80 5.40 3.76
N GLY A 111 -7.45 4.53 2.83
CA GLY A 111 -8.29 3.47 2.32
C GLY A 111 -8.08 2.12 3.00
N ILE A 112 -8.87 1.14 2.58
CA ILE A 112 -8.75 -0.23 3.07
C ILE A 112 -7.50 -0.88 2.46
N VAL A 113 -6.73 -1.57 3.31
CA VAL A 113 -5.62 -2.41 2.89
C VAL A 113 -6.13 -3.83 2.71
N THR A 114 -5.96 -4.38 1.52
CA THR A 114 -6.38 -5.74 1.18
C THR A 114 -5.17 -6.58 0.80
N LEU A 115 -5.06 -7.78 1.37
CA LEU A 115 -4.01 -8.76 1.03
C LEU A 115 -4.60 -9.90 0.23
N ALA A 116 -3.80 -10.48 -0.65
CA ALA A 116 -4.20 -11.67 -1.38
C ALA A 116 -4.38 -12.87 -0.46
N THR A 117 -5.48 -13.61 -0.63
CA THR A 117 -5.72 -14.86 0.12
C THR A 117 -4.75 -15.97 -0.27
N SER A 118 -4.09 -15.85 -1.43
CA SER A 118 -3.06 -16.77 -1.88
C SER A 118 -1.74 -16.67 -1.09
N LEU A 119 -1.54 -15.59 -0.34
CA LEU A 119 -0.38 -15.47 0.54
C LEU A 119 -0.48 -16.48 1.68
N PRO A 120 0.67 -17.02 2.16
CA PRO A 120 0.65 -17.87 3.36
C PRO A 120 0.00 -17.15 4.55
N ASP A 121 -0.74 -17.88 5.36
CA ASP A 121 -1.40 -17.33 6.56
C ASP A 121 -0.40 -16.63 7.48
N GLU A 122 0.78 -17.19 7.61
CA GLU A 122 1.87 -16.61 8.39
C GLU A 122 2.28 -15.23 7.86
N THR A 123 2.34 -15.06 6.54
CA THR A 123 2.64 -13.77 5.91
C THR A 123 1.55 -12.76 6.19
N ILE A 124 0.29 -13.16 6.07
CA ILE A 124 -0.86 -12.30 6.36
C ILE A 124 -0.83 -11.84 7.82
N GLU A 125 -0.56 -12.75 8.76
CA GLU A 125 -0.47 -12.41 10.18
C GLU A 125 0.70 -11.48 10.48
N ARG A 126 1.86 -11.73 9.86
CA ARG A 126 3.04 -10.86 10.02
C ARG A 126 2.74 -9.46 9.52
N PHE A 127 2.07 -9.33 8.39
CA PHE A 127 1.68 -8.05 7.83
C PHE A 127 0.70 -7.33 8.76
N ARG A 128 -0.30 -8.06 9.27
CA ARG A 128 -1.28 -7.52 10.21
C ARG A 128 -0.62 -7.01 11.48
N GLU A 129 0.32 -7.76 12.04
CA GLU A 129 1.09 -7.35 13.21
C GLU A 129 1.93 -6.09 12.93
N ALA A 130 2.57 -6.02 11.76
CA ALA A 130 3.38 -4.88 11.37
C ALA A 130 2.54 -3.59 11.21
N LEU A 131 1.32 -3.70 10.69
CA LEU A 131 0.39 -2.57 10.64
C LEU A 131 -0.11 -2.20 12.05
N GLY A 132 -0.32 -3.19 12.87
CA GLY A 132 -0.62 -2.99 14.29
C GLY A 132 -1.75 -2.02 14.57
N ARG A 133 -1.45 -1.01 15.39
CA ARG A 133 -2.42 -0.03 15.87
C ARG A 133 -2.85 1.00 14.84
N THR A 134 -2.21 1.03 13.68
CA THR A 134 -2.55 1.98 12.62
C THR A 134 -3.81 1.58 11.86
N LEU A 135 -4.22 0.32 11.96
CA LEU A 135 -5.45 -0.14 11.34
C LEU A 135 -6.65 0.33 12.14
N ARG A 136 -7.58 0.97 11.44
CA ARG A 136 -8.90 1.29 11.97
C ARG A 136 -9.90 0.29 11.43
N ARG A 137 -10.83 -0.10 12.29
CA ARG A 137 -11.97 -0.86 11.80
C ARG A 137 -12.84 0.05 10.94
N PRO A 138 -13.17 -0.38 9.71
CA PRO A 138 -14.08 0.41 8.91
C PRO A 138 -15.41 0.52 9.63
N LYS A 139 -15.83 1.73 9.98
CA LYS A 139 -17.19 2.14 9.93
C LYS A 139 -18.17 2.00 11.02
N ARG A 140 -17.83 1.74 12.21
CA ARG A 140 -18.87 1.91 13.25
C ARG A 140 -19.33 3.36 13.37
N ARG A 141 -18.44 4.33 13.18
CA ARG A 141 -18.80 5.74 13.27
C ARG A 141 -19.66 6.23 12.11
N MET A 142 -19.26 5.95 10.89
CA MET A 142 -20.03 6.39 9.71
C MET A 142 -21.40 5.73 9.66
N TRP A 143 -21.48 4.50 10.12
CA TRP A 143 -22.71 3.78 10.15
C TRP A 143 -23.69 4.31 11.21
N LEU A 144 -23.20 4.72 12.38
CA LEU A 144 -24.00 5.38 13.40
C LEU A 144 -24.51 6.74 12.96
N TRP A 145 -23.74 7.45 12.15
CA TRP A 145 -24.14 8.75 11.63
C TRP A 145 -25.21 8.66 10.53
N SER A 146 -25.24 7.57 9.81
CA SER A 146 -26.22 7.35 8.75
C SER A 146 -27.51 6.70 9.24
N ARG A 147 -27.60 6.32 10.51
CA ARG A 147 -28.85 5.87 11.09
C ARG A 147 -29.80 7.04 11.30
N PRO A 148 -31.06 6.90 10.83
CA PRO A 148 -32.09 7.81 11.28
C PRO A 148 -32.12 7.75 12.80
N ARG A 149 -32.08 8.89 13.43
CA ARG A 149 -32.36 8.93 14.87
C ARG A 149 -33.83 8.60 15.02
N ASP A 150 -34.09 7.50 15.67
CA ASP A 150 -35.42 7.23 16.15
C ASP A 150 -35.67 8.25 17.31
N ASP A 151 -36.50 9.18 17.02
CA ASP A 151 -36.99 10.09 18.05
C ASP A 151 -37.99 9.37 18.95
#